data_78d8356fed75e398c8be8dd48f53fa66
#
_entry.id   78d8356fed75e398c8be8dd48f53fa66
#
_cell.length_a   1.000
_cell.length_b   1.000
_cell.length_c   1.000
_cell.angle_alpha   90.00
_cell.angle_beta   90.00
_cell.angle_gamma   90.00
#
_symmetry.space_group_name_H-M   'P 1'
#
loop_
_entity.id
_entity.type
_entity.pdbx_description
1 polymer ?
#
loop_
_entity_poly.entity_id
_entity_poly.type
_entity_poly.pdbx_seq_one_letter_code
_entity_poly.pdbx_strand_id
1 'polypeptide(L)' 'MKLDAIIKEKYGSVDKLIEETNTLISRSYLYQIISGDKTNLSVDMAKELVTILGLKSIEELMEIINANKEV' A
#
# COMPACT_ATOMS: atom_id res chain seq x y z
N MET A 1 7.47 -9.79 1.79
CA MET A 1 7.09 -8.83 2.84
C MET A 1 5.69 -8.30 2.56
N LYS A 2 4.87 -8.25 3.58
CA LYS A 2 3.50 -7.81 3.41
C LYS A 2 3.37 -6.30 3.50
N LEU A 3 2.34 -5.77 2.85
CA LEU A 3 2.12 -4.32 2.78
C LEU A 3 1.92 -3.70 4.15
N ASP A 4 1.16 -4.36 5.03
CA ASP A 4 0.92 -3.85 6.36
C ASP A 4 2.21 -3.71 7.18
N ALA A 5 3.15 -4.64 7.00
CA ALA A 5 4.44 -4.58 7.67
C ALA A 5 5.25 -3.36 7.22
N ILE A 6 5.20 -3.05 5.92
CA ILE A 6 5.90 -1.88 5.39
C ILE A 6 5.29 -0.60 5.93
N ILE A 7 3.97 -0.52 5.95
CA ILE A 7 3.28 0.65 6.48
C ILE A 7 3.60 0.84 7.96
N LYS A 8 3.55 -0.24 8.71
CA LYS A 8 3.82 -0.20 10.15
C LYS A 8 5.25 0.25 10.44
N GLU A 9 6.20 -0.26 9.67
CA GLU A 9 7.60 0.11 9.84
C GLU A 9 7.85 1.57 9.48
N LYS A 10 7.22 2.06 8.42
CA LYS A 10 7.49 3.39 7.90
C LYS A 10 6.68 4.48 8.59
N TYR A 11 5.44 4.21 8.93
CA TYR A 11 4.51 5.21 9.50
C TYR A 11 3.95 4.84 10.86
N GLY A 12 3.99 3.58 11.22
CA GLY A 12 3.43 3.08 12.46
C GLY A 12 2.03 2.51 12.32
N SER A 13 1.20 3.10 11.49
CA SER A 13 -0.16 2.63 11.24
C SER A 13 -0.71 3.21 9.95
N VAL A 14 -1.84 2.66 9.49
CA VAL A 14 -2.54 3.18 8.31
C VAL A 14 -3.01 4.61 8.58
N ASP A 15 -3.53 4.88 9.76
CA ASP A 15 -4.00 6.22 10.12
C ASP A 15 -2.86 7.24 10.08
N LYS A 16 -1.70 6.85 10.58
CA LYS A 16 -0.52 7.70 10.56
C LYS A 16 -0.05 7.96 9.13
N LEU A 17 -0.09 6.94 8.29
CA LEU A 17 0.29 7.09 6.89
C LEU A 17 -0.60 8.14 6.22
N ILE A 18 -1.91 8.03 6.39
CA ILE A 18 -2.86 8.96 5.79
C ILE A 18 -2.64 10.38 6.31
N GLU A 19 -2.45 10.50 7.62
CA GLU A 19 -2.25 11.81 8.26
C GLU A 19 -0.96 12.48 7.80
N GLU A 20 0.14 11.73 7.73
CA GLU A 20 1.43 12.29 7.41
C GLU A 20 1.62 12.57 5.91
N THR A 21 1.04 11.74 5.05
CA THR A 21 1.21 11.90 3.61
C THR A 21 0.12 12.73 2.95
N ASN A 22 -0.99 12.91 3.65
CA ASN A 22 -2.16 13.60 3.09
C ASN A 22 -2.56 12.98 1.73
N THR A 23 -2.48 11.67 1.65
CA THR A 23 -2.71 10.94 0.41
C THR A 23 -4.18 10.98 0.01
N LEU A 24 -4.42 10.82 -1.29
CA LEU A 24 -5.77 10.70 -1.85
C LEU A 24 -6.36 9.31 -1.62
N ILE A 25 -5.52 8.35 -1.22
CA ILE A 25 -5.96 6.99 -0.99
C ILE A 25 -6.73 6.92 0.33
N SER A 26 -7.94 6.36 0.30
CA SER A 26 -8.76 6.26 1.50
C SER A 26 -8.29 5.12 2.39
N ARG A 27 -8.68 5.19 3.66
CA ARG A 27 -8.40 4.14 4.62
C ARG A 27 -8.99 2.80 4.16
N SER A 28 -10.23 2.81 3.69
CA SER A 28 -10.88 1.61 3.18
C SER A 28 -10.11 0.96 2.04
N TYR A 29 -9.63 1.79 1.13
CA TYR A 29 -8.85 1.32 -0.01
C TYR A 29 -7.58 0.60 0.47
N LEU A 30 -6.87 1.22 1.40
CA LEU A 30 -5.65 0.63 1.96
C LEU A 30 -5.92 -0.70 2.66
N TYR A 31 -7.00 -0.78 3.45
CA TYR A 31 -7.34 -2.02 4.14
C TYR A 31 -7.75 -3.12 3.16
N GLN A 32 -8.41 -2.78 2.06
CA GLN A 32 -8.76 -3.76 1.03
C GLN A 32 -7.50 -4.34 0.38
N ILE A 33 -6.49 -3.50 0.15
CA ILE A 33 -5.22 -3.97 -0.41
C ILE A 33 -4.50 -4.86 0.60
N ILE A 34 -4.44 -4.43 1.85
CA ILE A 34 -3.76 -5.15 2.92
C ILE A 34 -4.38 -6.54 3.13
N SER A 35 -5.70 -6.61 3.11
CA SER A 35 -6.42 -7.87 3.31
C SER A 35 -6.37 -8.81 2.12
N GLY A 36 -5.92 -8.31 0.97
CA GLY A 36 -5.86 -9.11 -0.25
C GLY A 36 -7.15 -9.08 -1.06
N ASP A 37 -8.15 -8.34 -0.60
CA ASP A 37 -9.42 -8.24 -1.31
C ASP A 37 -9.30 -7.45 -2.60
N LYS A 38 -8.35 -6.53 -2.67
CA LYS A 38 -8.15 -5.71 -3.85
C LYS A 38 -6.74 -5.90 -4.36
N THR A 39 -6.62 -6.42 -5.58
CA THR A 39 -5.32 -6.68 -6.21
C THR A 39 -5.12 -5.88 -7.49
N ASN A 40 -6.22 -5.34 -8.06
CA ASN A 40 -6.15 -4.50 -9.25
C ASN A 40 -6.17 -3.04 -8.83
N LEU A 41 -5.09 -2.35 -9.09
CA LEU A 41 -4.96 -0.93 -8.77
C LEU A 41 -4.93 -0.13 -10.06
N SER A 42 -5.53 1.06 -10.04
CA SER A 42 -5.34 1.99 -11.15
C SER A 42 -3.89 2.45 -11.17
N VAL A 43 -3.44 2.92 -12.33
CA VAL A 43 -2.07 3.39 -12.48
C VAL A 43 -1.79 4.53 -11.49
N ASP A 44 -2.75 5.44 -11.33
CA ASP A 44 -2.58 6.58 -10.44
C ASP A 44 -2.42 6.14 -8.98
N MET A 45 -3.23 5.17 -8.54
CA MET A 45 -3.14 4.66 -7.18
C MET A 45 -1.85 3.89 -6.95
N ALA A 46 -1.41 3.13 -7.96
CA ALA A 46 -0.13 2.40 -7.87
C ALA A 46 1.04 3.38 -7.74
N LYS A 47 1.04 4.43 -8.54
CA LYS A 47 2.09 5.46 -8.46
C LYS A 47 2.11 6.15 -7.10
N GLU A 48 0.94 6.45 -6.58
CA GLU A 48 0.82 7.07 -5.27
C GLU A 48 1.41 6.18 -4.18
N LEU A 49 1.05 4.89 -4.20
CA LEU A 49 1.59 3.94 -3.22
C LEU A 49 3.10 3.78 -3.34
N VAL A 50 3.62 3.73 -4.55
CA VAL A 50 5.06 3.65 -4.77
C VAL A 50 5.75 4.85 -4.11
N THR A 51 5.17 6.03 -4.29
CA THR A 51 5.74 7.26 -3.74
C THR A 51 5.70 7.28 -2.22
N ILE A 52 4.52 7.02 -1.63
CA ILE A 52 4.36 7.13 -0.18
C ILE A 52 5.06 6.01 0.58
N LEU A 53 5.25 4.85 -0.05
CA LEU A 53 5.95 3.73 0.58
C LEU A 53 7.44 3.71 0.27
N GLY A 54 7.89 4.61 -0.61
CA GLY A 54 9.31 4.69 -0.96
C GLY A 54 9.80 3.48 -1.73
N LEU A 55 8.93 2.89 -2.55
CA LEU A 55 9.29 1.73 -3.35
C LEU A 55 10.03 2.16 -4.61
N LYS A 56 10.75 1.23 -5.23
CA LYS A 56 11.55 1.52 -6.40
C LYS A 56 10.74 1.58 -7.68
N SER A 57 9.68 0.79 -7.76
CA SER A 57 8.89 0.67 -8.98
C SER A 57 7.51 0.11 -8.69
N ILE A 58 6.64 0.23 -9.70
CA ILE A 58 5.30 -0.36 -9.63
C ILE A 58 5.42 -1.89 -9.56
N GLU A 59 6.43 -2.46 -10.22
CA GLU A 59 6.65 -3.90 -10.19
C GLU A 59 6.90 -4.40 -8.77
N GLU A 60 7.70 -3.67 -8.00
CA GLU A 60 7.95 -4.01 -6.60
C GLU A 60 6.65 -3.96 -5.80
N LEU A 61 5.82 -2.95 -6.04
CA LEU A 61 4.52 -2.85 -5.38
C LEU A 61 3.64 -4.06 -5.71
N MET A 62 3.60 -4.46 -6.98
CA MET A 62 2.76 -5.58 -7.39
C MET A 62 3.24 -6.90 -6.77
N GLU A 63 4.54 -7.06 -6.61
CA GLU A 63 5.09 -8.24 -5.92
C GLU A 63 4.62 -8.28 -4.47
N ILE A 64 4.61 -7.13 -3.80
CA ILE A 64 4.15 -7.04 -2.41
C ILE A 64 2.66 -7.37 -2.32
N ILE A 65 1.87 -6.84 -3.24
CA ILE A 65 0.42 -7.10 -3.27
C ILE A 65 0.14 -8.58 -3.52
N ASN A 66 0.88 -9.20 -4.42
CA ASN A 66 0.72 -10.63 -4.69
C ASN A 66 1.12 -11.47 -3.48
N ALA A 67 2.14 -11.06 -2.74
CA ALA A 67 2.53 -11.75 -1.52
C ALA A 67 1.44 -11.66 -0.44
N ASN A 68 0.73 -10.53 -0.38
CA ASN A 68 -0.41 -10.38 0.53
C ASN A 68 -1.54 -11.37 0.19
N LYS A 69 -1.71 -11.63 -1.09
CA LYS A 69 -2.77 -12.53 -1.57
C LYS A 69 -2.47 -13.98 -1.25
N GLU A 70 -1.21 -14.35 -1.23
CA GLU A 70 -0.77 -15.71 -0.91
C GLU A 70 -0.72 -15.87 0.59
N VAL A 71 -1.67 -16.56 1.15
CA VAL A 71 -1.75 -16.79 2.59
C VAL A 71 -1.39 -18.23 2.89
#